data_88e5cb67c6549ff1ffb7cca38e832539
#
_entry.id   88e5cb67c6549ff1ffb7cca38e832539
#
_cell.length_a   1.000
_cell.length_b   1.000
_cell.length_c   1.000
_cell.angle_alpha   90.00
_cell.angle_beta   90.00
_cell.angle_gamma   90.00
#
_symmetry.space_group_name_H-M   'P 1'
#
loop_
_entity.id
_entity.type
_entity.pdbx_description
1 polymer ?
#
loop_
_entity_poly.entity_id
_entity_poly.type
_entity_poly.pdbx_seq_one_letter_code
_entity_poly.pdbx_strand_id
1 'polypeptide(L)'
;YAMADENSEVVGQMGLNSIASAEEIVGEWTKIVSGNLTGFVKTSELCFNEEAQALGSSLGDVSATVVADSAALYLTADKSQAADFAANGTQFKAVGKKGSMIAVEYGESKAYVYADQVSIEYAAGTGYTNEEIENIKAEEEEQRRQAEEAEREAARKAEEERTARIEAAMTDVGVSYNPTMEASAEEVWLLACVIDWESGWEPYEGKLAVANVVLNRVRNSRYDNTITGVIYARSQFSGVSDGYGNASSTFQARLDAGPRTQECLEAAMEALSGVNNIGSYTSFRSVSIANYDAYSSFTIIGGHVFY
;
A
#
# COMPACT_ATOMS: atom_id res chain seq x y z
N TYR A 1 -18.83 -26.85 -19.64
CA TYR A 1 -19.52 -26.88 -20.94
C TYR A 1 -20.98 -27.25 -20.77
N ALA A 2 -21.87 -26.76 -21.66
CA ALA A 2 -23.30 -27.09 -21.63
C ALA A 2 -23.60 -28.55 -21.99
N MET A 3 -22.76 -29.16 -22.84
CA MET A 3 -22.88 -30.55 -23.30
C MET A 3 -21.52 -31.25 -23.21
N ALA A 4 -21.50 -32.57 -23.32
CA ALA A 4 -20.28 -33.39 -23.35
C ALA A 4 -19.50 -33.22 -24.68
N ASP A 5 -19.16 -31.97 -25.01
CA ASP A 5 -18.47 -31.54 -26.24
C ASP A 5 -17.73 -30.22 -25.97
N GLU A 6 -16.45 -30.16 -26.32
CA GLU A 6 -15.63 -28.98 -26.16
C GLU A 6 -16.01 -27.80 -27.08
N ASN A 7 -16.80 -28.06 -28.13
CA ASN A 7 -17.35 -27.03 -29.01
C ASN A 7 -18.72 -26.49 -28.52
N SER A 8 -19.25 -27.05 -27.44
CA SER A 8 -20.48 -26.51 -26.84
C SER A 8 -20.23 -25.25 -26.05
N GLU A 9 -21.31 -24.55 -25.70
CA GLU A 9 -21.23 -23.32 -24.91
C GLU A 9 -20.53 -23.54 -23.55
N VAL A 10 -19.67 -22.62 -23.16
CA VAL A 10 -19.07 -22.57 -21.83
C VAL A 10 -20.08 -21.90 -20.88
N VAL A 11 -20.60 -22.65 -19.93
CA VAL A 11 -21.65 -22.19 -18.98
C VAL A 11 -21.09 -21.62 -17.68
N GLY A 12 -19.81 -21.77 -17.45
CA GLY A 12 -19.15 -21.28 -16.24
C GLY A 12 -17.73 -21.80 -16.10
N GLN A 13 -17.12 -21.53 -14.96
CA GLN A 13 -15.74 -21.91 -14.65
C GLN A 13 -15.63 -22.54 -13.26
N MET A 14 -14.70 -23.49 -13.13
CA MET A 14 -14.25 -24.03 -11.84
C MET A 14 -12.79 -23.66 -11.63
N GLY A 15 -12.50 -23.18 -10.44
CA GLY A 15 -11.11 -22.98 -10.03
C GLY A 15 -10.41 -24.32 -9.72
N LEU A 16 -9.09 -24.30 -9.65
CA LEU A 16 -8.32 -25.45 -9.19
C LEU A 16 -8.78 -25.85 -7.79
N ASN A 17 -8.93 -27.15 -7.57
CA ASN A 17 -9.40 -27.73 -6.30
C ASN A 17 -10.83 -27.34 -5.88
N SER A 18 -11.67 -26.90 -6.81
CA SER A 18 -13.09 -26.71 -6.53
C SER A 18 -13.80 -28.04 -6.33
N ILE A 19 -14.81 -28.04 -5.45
CA ILE A 19 -15.63 -29.21 -5.17
C ILE A 19 -16.87 -29.26 -6.09
N ALA A 20 -17.22 -30.44 -6.54
CA ALA A 20 -18.44 -30.69 -7.30
C ALA A 20 -19.05 -32.07 -6.97
N SER A 21 -20.35 -32.21 -7.20
CA SER A 21 -21.02 -33.50 -7.23
C SER A 21 -21.02 -34.02 -8.66
N ALA A 22 -20.56 -35.26 -8.89
CA ALA A 22 -20.66 -35.94 -10.17
C ALA A 22 -22.01 -36.60 -10.29
N GLU A 23 -22.75 -36.27 -11.36
CA GLU A 23 -24.08 -36.84 -11.63
C GLU A 23 -24.04 -38.00 -12.63
N GLU A 24 -23.31 -37.82 -13.74
CA GLU A 24 -23.31 -38.78 -14.86
C GLU A 24 -21.97 -38.73 -15.59
N ILE A 25 -21.49 -39.89 -16.05
CA ILE A 25 -20.28 -39.98 -16.89
C ILE A 25 -20.73 -40.33 -18.32
N VAL A 26 -20.41 -39.48 -19.29
CA VAL A 26 -20.74 -39.62 -20.70
C VAL A 26 -19.44 -39.62 -21.53
N GLY A 27 -18.92 -40.80 -21.85
CA GLY A 27 -17.66 -40.95 -22.56
C GLY A 27 -16.49 -40.39 -21.74
N GLU A 28 -15.78 -39.39 -22.27
CA GLU A 28 -14.67 -38.73 -21.59
C GLU A 28 -15.11 -37.54 -20.71
N TRP A 29 -16.39 -37.32 -20.54
CA TRP A 29 -17.01 -36.22 -19.84
C TRP A 29 -17.78 -36.66 -18.61
N THR A 30 -17.74 -35.84 -17.58
CA THR A 30 -18.55 -35.98 -16.38
C THR A 30 -19.46 -34.77 -16.23
N LYS A 31 -20.78 -35.04 -16.11
CA LYS A 31 -21.73 -33.99 -15.71
C LYS A 31 -21.58 -33.72 -14.23
N ILE A 32 -21.42 -32.46 -13.89
CA ILE A 32 -21.19 -32.03 -12.52
C ILE A 32 -22.16 -30.93 -12.08
N VAL A 33 -22.36 -30.83 -10.76
CA VAL A 33 -22.98 -29.70 -10.08
C VAL A 33 -22.02 -29.18 -9.05
N SER A 34 -21.72 -27.85 -9.10
CA SER A 34 -20.80 -27.17 -8.20
C SER A 34 -21.34 -25.78 -7.87
N GLY A 35 -21.88 -25.58 -6.66
CA GLY A 35 -22.67 -24.40 -6.34
C GLY A 35 -23.88 -24.27 -7.29
N ASN A 36 -24.00 -23.12 -7.96
CA ASN A 36 -25.04 -22.87 -8.96
C ASN A 36 -24.66 -23.35 -10.38
N LEU A 37 -23.41 -23.77 -10.58
CA LEU A 37 -22.92 -24.23 -11.87
C LEU A 37 -23.33 -25.68 -12.12
N THR A 38 -24.02 -25.94 -13.25
CA THR A 38 -24.27 -27.27 -13.78
C THR A 38 -23.71 -27.36 -15.18
N GLY A 39 -22.92 -28.40 -15.48
CA GLY A 39 -22.33 -28.56 -16.81
C GLY A 39 -21.44 -29.80 -16.90
N PHE A 40 -20.72 -29.92 -18.01
CA PHE A 40 -19.83 -31.03 -18.31
C PHE A 40 -18.35 -30.56 -18.22
N VAL A 41 -17.53 -31.39 -17.60
CA VAL A 41 -16.06 -31.19 -17.51
C VAL A 41 -15.40 -32.52 -17.96
N LYS A 42 -14.16 -32.44 -18.46
CA LYS A 42 -13.42 -33.67 -18.81
C LYS A 42 -13.16 -34.51 -17.58
N THR A 43 -13.51 -35.78 -17.63
CA THR A 43 -13.34 -36.71 -16.50
C THR A 43 -11.89 -36.79 -16.01
N SER A 44 -10.92 -36.61 -16.95
CA SER A 44 -9.50 -36.60 -16.64
C SER A 44 -9.03 -35.40 -15.75
N GLU A 45 -9.86 -34.38 -15.63
CA GLU A 45 -9.59 -33.20 -14.80
C GLU A 45 -10.18 -33.33 -13.39
N LEU A 46 -10.84 -34.45 -13.09
CA LEU A 46 -11.48 -34.70 -11.82
C LEU A 46 -10.77 -35.82 -11.05
N CYS A 47 -10.69 -35.69 -9.75
CA CYS A 47 -10.46 -36.80 -8.84
C CYS A 47 -11.73 -37.19 -8.11
N PHE A 48 -11.89 -38.48 -7.73
CA PHE A 48 -13.11 -39.02 -7.20
C PHE A 48 -12.89 -39.72 -5.86
N ASN A 49 -13.98 -39.88 -5.10
CA ASN A 49 -14.07 -40.71 -3.91
C ASN A 49 -12.92 -40.41 -2.86
N GLU A 50 -12.14 -41.41 -2.52
CA GLU A 50 -11.09 -41.30 -1.48
C GLU A 50 -9.99 -40.32 -1.88
N GLU A 51 -9.63 -40.22 -3.16
CA GLU A 51 -8.66 -39.29 -3.68
C GLU A 51 -9.17 -37.85 -3.54
N ALA A 52 -10.40 -37.59 -3.91
CA ALA A 52 -11.04 -36.27 -3.74
C ALA A 52 -11.15 -35.87 -2.26
N GLN A 53 -11.51 -36.85 -1.39
CA GLN A 53 -11.57 -36.61 0.06
C GLN A 53 -10.18 -36.30 0.66
N ALA A 54 -9.15 -37.02 0.21
CA ALA A 54 -7.77 -36.78 0.66
C ALA A 54 -7.29 -35.39 0.20
N LEU A 55 -7.55 -35.02 -1.06
CA LEU A 55 -7.23 -33.69 -1.58
C LEU A 55 -7.98 -32.61 -0.80
N GLY A 56 -9.29 -32.72 -0.63
CA GLY A 56 -10.12 -31.77 0.10
C GLY A 56 -9.61 -31.57 1.54
N SER A 57 -9.22 -32.66 2.21
CA SER A 57 -8.65 -32.59 3.55
C SER A 57 -7.28 -31.92 3.63
N SER A 58 -6.55 -31.87 2.52
CA SER A 58 -5.23 -31.21 2.46
C SER A 58 -5.32 -29.69 2.23
N LEU A 59 -6.48 -29.20 1.80
CA LEU A 59 -6.69 -27.78 1.44
C LEU A 59 -6.97 -26.87 2.64
N GLY A 60 -7.36 -27.47 3.77
CA GLY A 60 -7.66 -26.72 4.99
C GLY A 60 -8.49 -27.53 5.97
N ASP A 61 -9.08 -26.84 6.94
CA ASP A 61 -9.93 -27.46 7.94
C ASP A 61 -11.20 -28.05 7.31
N VAL A 62 -11.49 -29.30 7.68
CA VAL A 62 -12.72 -29.99 7.30
C VAL A 62 -13.74 -29.82 8.41
N SER A 63 -14.89 -29.28 8.12
CA SER A 63 -16.00 -29.07 9.05
C SER A 63 -16.93 -30.29 9.07
N ALA A 64 -17.34 -30.70 10.26
CA ALA A 64 -18.37 -31.72 10.48
C ALA A 64 -19.54 -31.10 11.26
N THR A 65 -20.67 -30.89 10.60
CA THR A 65 -21.86 -30.31 11.21
C THR A 65 -22.88 -31.39 11.50
N VAL A 66 -23.37 -31.47 12.73
CA VAL A 66 -24.42 -32.42 13.14
C VAL A 66 -25.73 -32.11 12.39
N VAL A 67 -26.25 -33.07 11.65
CA VAL A 67 -27.51 -32.96 10.91
C VAL A 67 -28.64 -33.78 11.55
N ALA A 68 -28.34 -34.72 12.43
CA ALA A 68 -29.32 -35.43 13.25
C ALA A 68 -29.85 -34.51 14.39
N ASP A 69 -31.04 -34.76 14.93
CA ASP A 69 -31.55 -34.00 16.07
C ASP A 69 -30.60 -34.04 17.26
N SER A 70 -29.93 -35.17 17.47
CA SER A 70 -28.89 -35.37 18.44
C SER A 70 -27.93 -36.45 17.98
N ALA A 71 -26.63 -36.21 18.10
CA ALA A 71 -25.58 -37.19 17.74
C ALA A 71 -24.76 -37.54 18.98
N ALA A 72 -24.60 -38.85 19.22
CA ALA A 72 -23.74 -39.33 20.31
C ALA A 72 -22.25 -39.20 19.93
N LEU A 73 -21.46 -38.65 20.81
CA LEU A 73 -20.01 -38.56 20.71
C LEU A 73 -19.36 -39.69 21.53
N TYR A 74 -18.39 -40.36 20.95
CA TYR A 74 -17.69 -41.46 21.60
C TYR A 74 -16.19 -41.12 21.70
N LEU A 75 -15.56 -41.45 22.82
CA LEU A 75 -14.09 -41.30 23.00
C LEU A 75 -13.29 -42.33 22.19
N THR A 76 -13.94 -43.39 21.78
CA THR A 76 -13.32 -44.48 21.02
C THR A 76 -14.16 -44.86 19.81
N ALA A 77 -13.53 -45.22 18.71
CA ALA A 77 -14.20 -45.59 17.47
C ALA A 77 -14.97 -46.91 17.54
N ASP A 78 -14.68 -47.76 18.54
CA ASP A 78 -15.40 -48.99 18.84
C ASP A 78 -16.67 -48.79 19.69
N LYS A 79 -16.95 -47.51 20.05
CA LYS A 79 -18.15 -47.08 20.79
C LYS A 79 -18.18 -47.58 22.24
N SER A 80 -17.06 -48.09 22.78
CA SER A 80 -17.01 -48.62 24.12
C SER A 80 -17.19 -47.55 25.21
N GLN A 81 -17.01 -46.27 24.88
CA GLN A 81 -17.10 -45.16 25.81
C GLN A 81 -17.83 -43.97 25.16
N ALA A 82 -19.06 -43.70 25.59
CA ALA A 82 -19.78 -42.49 25.27
C ALA A 82 -19.16 -41.28 26.02
N ALA A 83 -19.01 -40.16 25.33
CA ALA A 83 -18.48 -38.93 25.92
C ALA A 83 -19.61 -37.94 26.19
N ASP A 84 -20.45 -37.61 25.18
CA ASP A 84 -21.42 -36.55 25.24
C ASP A 84 -22.47 -36.72 24.09
N PHE A 85 -23.37 -35.77 24.00
CA PHE A 85 -24.33 -35.63 22.92
C PHE A 85 -24.22 -34.24 22.31
N ALA A 86 -24.18 -34.15 20.99
CA ALA A 86 -24.19 -32.90 20.25
C ALA A 86 -25.56 -32.71 19.56
N ALA A 87 -26.12 -31.51 19.72
CA ALA A 87 -27.38 -31.11 19.09
C ALA A 87 -27.22 -30.84 17.60
N ASN A 88 -28.32 -30.84 16.86
CA ASN A 88 -28.38 -30.40 15.45
C ASN A 88 -27.70 -29.02 15.30
N GLY A 89 -26.94 -28.85 14.23
CA GLY A 89 -26.20 -27.62 13.92
C GLY A 89 -24.87 -27.46 14.67
N THR A 90 -24.54 -28.37 15.63
CA THR A 90 -23.20 -28.32 16.30
C THR A 90 -22.11 -28.61 15.27
N GLN A 91 -21.12 -27.73 15.20
CA GLN A 91 -19.98 -27.86 14.30
C GLN A 91 -18.73 -28.32 15.05
N PHE A 92 -18.00 -29.22 14.41
CA PHE A 92 -16.69 -29.69 14.85
C PHE A 92 -15.69 -29.61 13.72
N LYS A 93 -14.42 -29.55 14.04
CA LYS A 93 -13.34 -29.78 13.08
C LYS A 93 -13.15 -31.29 12.92
N ALA A 94 -13.36 -31.81 11.71
CA ALA A 94 -13.10 -33.19 11.39
C ALA A 94 -11.60 -33.44 11.23
N VAL A 95 -11.07 -34.48 11.90
CA VAL A 95 -9.63 -34.78 11.90
C VAL A 95 -9.33 -36.17 11.38
N GLY A 96 -10.35 -36.86 10.83
CA GLY A 96 -10.19 -38.15 10.19
C GLY A 96 -11.47 -38.98 10.12
N LYS A 97 -11.36 -40.15 9.47
CA LYS A 97 -12.45 -41.12 9.35
C LYS A 97 -11.96 -42.49 9.78
N LYS A 98 -12.77 -43.21 10.51
CA LYS A 98 -12.48 -44.63 10.91
C LYS A 98 -13.74 -45.49 10.74
N GLY A 99 -13.79 -46.24 9.64
CA GLY A 99 -14.96 -47.01 9.27
C GLY A 99 -16.17 -46.08 9.05
N SER A 100 -17.26 -46.33 9.76
CA SER A 100 -18.50 -45.52 9.72
C SER A 100 -18.48 -44.30 10.67
N MET A 101 -17.35 -43.98 11.25
CA MET A 101 -17.21 -42.91 12.21
C MET A 101 -16.30 -41.79 11.67
N ILE A 102 -16.68 -40.55 11.92
CA ILE A 102 -15.84 -39.34 11.72
C ILE A 102 -15.17 -39.01 13.05
N ALA A 103 -13.85 -38.86 13.05
CA ALA A 103 -13.11 -38.34 14.17
C ALA A 103 -13.16 -36.81 14.14
N VAL A 104 -13.51 -36.20 15.26
CA VAL A 104 -13.62 -34.74 15.41
C VAL A 104 -12.77 -34.26 16.60
N GLU A 105 -12.33 -33.02 16.56
CA GLU A 105 -11.70 -32.36 17.72
C GLU A 105 -12.73 -32.21 18.84
N TYR A 106 -12.36 -32.60 20.07
CA TYR A 106 -13.20 -32.51 21.25
C TYR A 106 -12.35 -32.16 22.47
N GLY A 107 -12.35 -30.87 22.83
CA GLY A 107 -11.44 -30.32 23.82
C GLY A 107 -9.98 -30.55 23.42
N GLU A 108 -9.18 -31.12 24.34
CA GLU A 108 -7.76 -31.49 24.08
C GLU A 108 -7.63 -32.89 23.47
N SER A 109 -8.75 -33.56 23.17
CA SER A 109 -8.82 -34.94 22.70
C SER A 109 -9.55 -35.06 21.37
N LYS A 110 -9.87 -36.29 20.97
CA LYS A 110 -10.72 -36.61 19.84
C LYS A 110 -11.98 -37.32 20.29
N ALA A 111 -13.11 -37.02 19.64
CA ALA A 111 -14.30 -37.81 19.76
C ALA A 111 -14.68 -38.40 18.37
N TYR A 112 -15.55 -39.40 18.38
CA TYR A 112 -16.05 -40.04 17.17
C TYR A 112 -17.56 -39.90 17.11
N VAL A 113 -18.07 -39.54 15.95
CA VAL A 113 -19.51 -39.43 15.64
C VAL A 113 -19.82 -40.26 14.42
N TYR A 114 -21.03 -40.76 14.32
CA TYR A 114 -21.45 -41.50 13.13
C TYR A 114 -21.44 -40.62 11.89
N ALA A 115 -20.92 -41.14 10.76
CA ALA A 115 -20.79 -40.39 9.52
C ALA A 115 -22.13 -40.00 8.92
N ASP A 116 -23.18 -40.77 9.14
CA ASP A 116 -24.56 -40.51 8.69
C ASP A 116 -25.30 -39.48 9.57
N GLN A 117 -24.71 -39.06 10.68
CA GLN A 117 -25.27 -38.05 11.57
C GLN A 117 -24.62 -36.67 11.39
N VAL A 118 -23.62 -36.53 10.49
CA VAL A 118 -22.93 -35.29 10.22
C VAL A 118 -22.82 -35.00 8.72
N SER A 119 -22.91 -33.74 8.36
CA SER A 119 -22.51 -33.24 7.05
C SER A 119 -21.07 -32.84 7.08
N ILE A 120 -20.29 -33.24 6.08
CA ILE A 120 -18.87 -32.90 5.95
C ILE A 120 -18.71 -31.82 4.89
N GLU A 121 -18.09 -30.72 5.27
CA GLU A 121 -17.77 -29.61 4.38
C GLU A 121 -16.24 -29.41 4.32
N TYR A 122 -15.71 -29.30 3.12
CA TYR A 122 -14.30 -29.03 2.85
C TYR A 122 -14.11 -27.54 2.58
N ALA A 123 -12.94 -27.01 2.91
CA ALA A 123 -12.54 -25.64 2.59
C ALA A 123 -12.20 -25.47 1.09
N ALA A 124 -13.01 -26.04 0.23
CA ALA A 124 -12.89 -26.01 -1.22
C ALA A 124 -13.94 -25.06 -1.81
N GLY A 125 -13.53 -24.22 -2.76
CA GLY A 125 -14.45 -23.36 -3.49
C GLY A 125 -15.41 -24.18 -4.39
N THR A 126 -16.45 -23.52 -4.88
CA THR A 126 -17.38 -24.08 -5.89
C THR A 126 -17.08 -23.44 -7.25
N GLY A 127 -17.69 -23.99 -8.30
CA GLY A 127 -17.72 -23.36 -9.61
C GLY A 127 -18.63 -22.13 -9.63
N TYR A 128 -18.42 -21.28 -10.61
CA TYR A 128 -19.20 -20.08 -10.88
C TYR A 128 -19.83 -20.15 -12.27
N THR A 129 -21.07 -19.76 -12.38
CA THR A 129 -21.73 -19.53 -13.66
C THR A 129 -21.16 -18.29 -14.35
N ASN A 130 -21.39 -18.15 -15.66
CA ASN A 130 -20.97 -16.95 -16.39
C ASN A 130 -21.57 -15.67 -15.80
N GLU A 131 -22.86 -15.72 -15.37
CA GLU A 131 -23.51 -14.57 -14.73
C GLU A 131 -22.85 -14.19 -13.39
N GLU A 132 -22.51 -15.18 -12.55
CA GLU A 132 -21.79 -14.93 -11.31
C GLU A 132 -20.39 -14.33 -11.55
N ILE A 133 -19.70 -14.81 -12.59
CA ILE A 133 -18.38 -14.28 -12.97
C ILE A 133 -18.48 -12.81 -13.44
N GLU A 134 -19.50 -12.47 -14.21
CA GLU A 134 -19.74 -11.10 -14.64
C GLU A 134 -20.07 -10.17 -13.46
N ASN A 135 -20.90 -10.64 -12.52
CA ASN A 135 -21.25 -9.88 -11.32
C ASN A 135 -20.02 -9.65 -10.43
N ILE A 136 -19.20 -10.68 -10.19
CA ILE A 136 -17.96 -10.55 -9.40
C ILE A 136 -17.02 -9.54 -10.05
N LYS A 137 -16.83 -9.59 -11.37
CA LYS A 137 -15.98 -8.63 -12.08
C LYS A 137 -16.51 -7.19 -11.99
N ALA A 138 -17.83 -7.03 -12.08
CA ALA A 138 -18.45 -5.70 -11.95
C ALA A 138 -18.30 -5.13 -10.54
N GLU A 139 -18.44 -5.96 -9.51
CA GLU A 139 -18.23 -5.57 -8.12
C GLU A 139 -16.76 -5.22 -7.83
N GLU A 140 -15.82 -6.01 -8.33
CA GLU A 140 -14.37 -5.73 -8.20
C GLU A 140 -13.98 -4.42 -8.90
N GLU A 141 -14.53 -4.16 -10.09
CA GLU A 141 -14.27 -2.92 -10.81
C GLU A 141 -14.83 -1.70 -10.09
N GLU A 142 -16.03 -1.81 -9.55
CA GLU A 142 -16.66 -0.75 -8.75
C GLU A 142 -15.88 -0.47 -7.46
N GLN A 143 -15.45 -1.51 -6.75
CA GLN A 143 -14.61 -1.37 -5.55
C GLN A 143 -13.27 -0.69 -5.86
N ARG A 144 -12.64 -1.08 -6.99
CA ARG A 144 -11.41 -0.44 -7.44
C ARG A 144 -11.61 1.04 -7.74
N ARG A 145 -12.70 1.39 -8.46
CA ARG A 145 -13.04 2.79 -8.78
C ARG A 145 -13.27 3.61 -7.51
N GLN A 146 -14.00 3.07 -6.54
CA GLN A 146 -14.25 3.74 -5.26
C GLN A 146 -12.96 3.93 -4.46
N ALA A 147 -12.05 2.93 -4.45
CA ALA A 147 -10.76 3.03 -3.80
C ALA A 147 -9.87 4.11 -4.45
N GLU A 148 -9.81 4.16 -5.78
CA GLU A 148 -9.06 5.19 -6.51
C GLU A 148 -9.62 6.60 -6.28
N GLU A 149 -10.95 6.75 -6.21
CA GLU A 149 -11.59 8.04 -5.92
C GLU A 149 -11.31 8.49 -4.48
N ALA A 150 -11.39 7.58 -3.52
CA ALA A 150 -11.06 7.86 -2.12
C ALA A 150 -9.59 8.26 -1.93
N GLU A 151 -8.67 7.59 -2.62
CA GLU A 151 -7.25 7.94 -2.61
C GLU A 151 -7.00 9.35 -3.18
N ARG A 152 -7.61 9.68 -4.31
CA ARG A 152 -7.52 11.03 -4.92
C ARG A 152 -8.07 12.11 -3.99
N GLU A 153 -9.21 11.85 -3.34
CA GLU A 153 -9.79 12.81 -2.40
C GLU A 153 -8.92 12.98 -1.16
N ALA A 154 -8.34 11.90 -0.63
CA ALA A 154 -7.41 11.95 0.50
C ALA A 154 -6.14 12.73 0.14
N ALA A 155 -5.57 12.50 -1.05
CA ALA A 155 -4.40 13.23 -1.53
C ALA A 155 -4.69 14.73 -1.68
N ARG A 156 -5.87 15.11 -2.24
CA ARG A 156 -6.28 16.51 -2.37
C ARG A 156 -6.43 17.19 -1.00
N LYS A 157 -7.08 16.52 -0.05
CA LYS A 157 -7.23 17.07 1.32
C LYS A 157 -5.87 17.24 2.01
N ALA A 158 -4.98 16.27 1.88
CA ALA A 158 -3.63 16.36 2.44
C ALA A 158 -2.83 17.53 1.86
N GLU A 159 -2.97 17.80 0.56
CA GLU A 159 -2.35 18.93 -0.11
C GLU A 159 -2.93 20.28 0.36
N GLU A 160 -4.26 20.38 0.47
CA GLU A 160 -4.94 21.56 1.00
C GLU A 160 -4.53 21.85 2.45
N GLU A 161 -4.47 20.83 3.31
CA GLU A 161 -4.03 20.97 4.71
C GLU A 161 -2.56 21.38 4.80
N ARG A 162 -1.71 20.82 3.92
CA ARG A 162 -0.30 21.20 3.84
C ARG A 162 -0.14 22.67 3.46
N THR A 163 -0.79 23.11 2.39
CA THR A 163 -0.74 24.51 1.93
C THR A 163 -1.26 25.47 3.00
N ALA A 164 -2.38 25.16 3.64
CA ALA A 164 -2.91 25.98 4.74
C ALA A 164 -1.94 26.09 5.92
N ARG A 165 -1.24 25.00 6.28
CA ARG A 165 -0.21 25.02 7.32
C ARG A 165 0.97 25.92 6.95
N ILE A 166 1.41 25.88 5.70
CA ILE A 166 2.51 26.72 5.20
C ILE A 166 2.11 28.20 5.23
N GLU A 167 0.95 28.53 4.73
CA GLU A 167 0.42 29.91 4.71
C GLU A 167 0.25 30.47 6.13
N ALA A 168 -0.24 29.65 7.07
CA ALA A 168 -0.34 30.04 8.48
C ALA A 168 1.05 30.32 9.08
N ALA A 169 2.04 29.49 8.80
CA ALA A 169 3.43 29.70 9.25
C ALA A 169 4.03 30.98 8.65
N MET A 170 3.80 31.27 7.37
CA MET A 170 4.24 32.52 6.72
C MET A 170 3.59 33.76 7.34
N THR A 171 2.35 33.64 7.78
CA THR A 171 1.63 34.77 8.43
C THR A 171 2.16 35.02 9.84
N ASP A 172 2.53 33.99 10.58
CA ASP A 172 3.02 34.06 11.97
C ASP A 172 4.44 34.64 12.08
N VAL A 173 5.21 34.62 11.00
CA VAL A 173 6.59 35.13 10.93
C VAL A 173 6.69 36.64 11.28
N GLY A 174 5.62 37.41 11.02
CA GLY A 174 5.61 38.85 11.36
C GLY A 174 6.49 39.73 10.44
N VAL A 175 7.06 39.17 9.38
CA VAL A 175 7.81 39.90 8.34
C VAL A 175 6.87 40.38 7.26
N SER A 176 7.08 41.61 6.79
CA SER A 176 6.32 42.13 5.65
C SER A 176 6.76 41.40 4.37
N TYR A 177 5.92 40.54 3.85
CA TYR A 177 6.18 39.78 2.63
C TYR A 177 5.62 40.54 1.40
N ASN A 178 6.53 41.11 0.64
CA ASN A 178 6.22 41.80 -0.62
C ASN A 178 7.18 41.29 -1.72
N PRO A 179 6.90 40.13 -2.32
CA PRO A 179 7.84 39.45 -3.18
C PRO A 179 8.11 40.24 -4.46
N THR A 180 9.39 40.36 -4.82
CA THR A 180 9.88 40.88 -6.10
C THR A 180 10.05 39.79 -7.16
N MET A 181 9.89 38.53 -6.74
CA MET A 181 9.87 37.33 -7.57
C MET A 181 8.67 36.50 -7.15
N GLU A 182 7.85 36.07 -8.11
CA GLU A 182 6.74 35.16 -7.85
C GLU A 182 7.26 33.84 -7.29
N ALA A 183 6.65 33.38 -6.20
CA ALA A 183 6.91 32.12 -5.56
C ALA A 183 5.62 31.62 -4.90
N SER A 184 5.33 30.33 -5.07
CA SER A 184 4.23 29.69 -4.35
C SER A 184 4.55 29.53 -2.88
N ALA A 185 3.56 29.28 -2.03
CA ALA A 185 3.78 28.99 -0.61
C ALA A 185 4.73 27.80 -0.42
N GLU A 186 4.59 26.76 -1.25
CA GLU A 186 5.47 25.60 -1.27
C GLU A 186 6.92 25.95 -1.65
N GLU A 187 7.12 26.85 -2.60
CA GLU A 187 8.48 27.31 -2.97
C GLU A 187 9.12 28.14 -1.87
N VAL A 188 8.34 28.97 -1.18
CA VAL A 188 8.83 29.68 0.03
C VAL A 188 9.23 28.70 1.11
N TRP A 189 8.41 27.68 1.35
CA TRP A 189 8.69 26.62 2.32
C TRP A 189 9.92 25.78 1.94
N LEU A 190 10.01 25.39 0.66
CA LEU A 190 11.14 24.68 0.11
C LEU A 190 12.44 25.47 0.30
N LEU A 191 12.43 26.76 -0.02
CA LEU A 191 13.57 27.66 0.18
C LEU A 191 13.96 27.75 1.67
N ALA A 192 13.00 27.91 2.57
CA ALA A 192 13.23 27.93 4.01
C ALA A 192 13.83 26.61 4.52
N CYS A 193 13.38 25.47 4.02
CA CYS A 193 13.93 24.16 4.37
C CYS A 193 15.37 23.96 3.84
N VAL A 194 15.70 24.49 2.66
CA VAL A 194 17.09 24.48 2.13
C VAL A 194 17.99 25.40 2.95
N ILE A 195 17.52 26.57 3.34
CA ILE A 195 18.25 27.47 4.24
C ILE A 195 18.56 26.76 5.56
N ASP A 196 17.58 26.09 6.15
CA ASP A 196 17.77 25.31 7.38
C ASP A 196 18.75 24.13 7.18
N TRP A 197 18.72 23.49 6.02
CA TRP A 197 19.60 22.37 5.68
C TRP A 197 21.06 22.80 5.56
N GLU A 198 21.31 23.89 4.86
CA GLU A 198 22.66 24.37 4.52
C GLU A 198 23.26 25.32 5.59
N SER A 199 22.43 26.09 6.29
CA SER A 199 22.85 27.16 7.18
C SER A 199 22.04 27.28 8.47
N GLY A 200 21.33 26.22 8.89
CA GLY A 200 20.45 26.29 10.07
C GLY A 200 21.12 26.74 11.37
N TRP A 201 22.43 26.54 11.52
CA TRP A 201 23.24 26.94 12.66
C TRP A 201 23.98 28.27 12.46
N GLU A 202 23.88 28.86 11.27
CA GLU A 202 24.51 30.15 10.95
C GLU A 202 23.72 31.32 11.55
N PRO A 203 24.40 32.50 11.74
CA PRO A 203 23.67 33.72 12.01
C PRO A 203 22.63 34.06 10.96
N TYR A 204 21.65 34.90 11.29
CA TYR A 204 20.59 35.30 10.38
C TYR A 204 21.09 35.77 9.01
N GLU A 205 22.14 36.59 8.98
CA GLU A 205 22.78 37.08 7.77
C GLU A 205 23.32 35.94 6.89
N GLY A 206 23.78 34.84 7.49
CA GLY A 206 24.19 33.61 6.77
C GLY A 206 23.05 32.88 6.16
N LYS A 207 21.91 32.79 6.87
CA LYS A 207 20.65 32.23 6.36
C LYS A 207 20.13 33.03 5.15
N LEU A 208 20.09 34.37 5.30
CA LEU A 208 19.71 35.29 4.23
C LEU A 208 20.64 35.18 3.01
N ALA A 209 21.95 35.00 3.25
CA ALA A 209 22.92 34.82 2.19
C ALA A 209 22.71 33.52 1.38
N VAL A 210 22.39 32.41 2.03
CA VAL A 210 22.06 31.14 1.35
C VAL A 210 20.77 31.27 0.52
N ALA A 211 19.74 31.94 1.04
CA ALA A 211 18.54 32.28 0.28
C ALA A 211 18.89 33.04 -1.01
N ASN A 212 19.72 34.06 -0.88
CA ASN A 212 20.16 34.88 -2.00
C ASN A 212 21.02 34.14 -3.03
N VAL A 213 21.79 33.11 -2.65
CA VAL A 213 22.48 32.24 -3.61
C VAL A 213 21.45 31.52 -4.49
N VAL A 214 20.37 30.96 -3.93
CA VAL A 214 19.30 30.32 -4.71
C VAL A 214 18.66 31.32 -5.67
N LEU A 215 18.24 32.48 -5.17
CA LEU A 215 17.56 33.48 -5.99
C LEU A 215 18.47 34.10 -7.05
N ASN A 216 19.77 34.28 -6.77
CA ASN A 216 20.75 34.72 -7.75
C ASN A 216 20.94 33.69 -8.87
N ARG A 217 20.88 32.38 -8.54
CA ARG A 217 20.91 31.32 -9.55
C ARG A 217 19.67 31.36 -10.42
N VAL A 218 18.47 31.51 -9.86
CA VAL A 218 17.21 31.67 -10.62
C VAL A 218 17.31 32.83 -11.63
N ARG A 219 17.95 33.93 -11.25
CA ARG A 219 18.15 35.11 -12.13
C ARG A 219 19.28 34.94 -13.14
N ASN A 220 20.09 33.92 -13.03
CA ASN A 220 21.26 33.69 -13.87
C ASN A 220 21.01 32.60 -14.90
N SER A 221 21.13 32.93 -16.19
CA SER A 221 20.86 32.02 -17.31
C SER A 221 21.70 30.74 -17.38
N ARG A 222 22.68 30.56 -16.49
CA ARG A 222 23.46 29.32 -16.36
C ARG A 222 22.75 28.24 -15.54
N TYR A 223 21.70 28.60 -14.82
CA TYR A 223 20.95 27.75 -13.93
C TYR A 223 19.49 27.67 -14.41
N ASP A 224 18.71 26.83 -13.73
CA ASP A 224 17.27 26.77 -13.93
C ASP A 224 16.63 28.12 -13.53
N ASN A 225 15.54 28.46 -14.17
CA ASN A 225 14.83 29.74 -13.94
C ASN A 225 13.73 29.63 -12.88
N THR A 226 13.67 28.55 -12.12
CA THR A 226 12.72 28.33 -11.03
C THR A 226 13.45 27.99 -9.73
N ILE A 227 12.85 28.32 -8.58
CA ILE A 227 13.38 27.99 -7.25
C ILE A 227 13.54 26.48 -7.13
N THR A 228 12.49 25.75 -7.47
CA THR A 228 12.45 24.28 -7.42
C THR A 228 13.52 23.68 -8.33
N GLY A 229 13.66 24.16 -9.57
CA GLY A 229 14.66 23.66 -10.52
C GLY A 229 16.10 23.91 -10.05
N VAL A 230 16.38 25.09 -9.49
CA VAL A 230 17.70 25.39 -8.89
C VAL A 230 18.02 24.49 -7.71
N ILE A 231 17.05 24.27 -6.82
CA ILE A 231 17.26 23.52 -5.58
C ILE A 231 17.47 22.03 -5.88
N TYR A 232 16.68 21.44 -6.77
CA TYR A 232 16.78 20.03 -7.10
C TYR A 232 17.75 19.71 -8.24
N ALA A 233 18.43 20.71 -8.81
CA ALA A 233 19.46 20.48 -9.81
C ALA A 233 20.56 19.58 -9.24
N ARG A 234 21.03 18.67 -10.08
CA ARG A 234 22.03 17.67 -9.68
C ARG A 234 23.31 18.34 -9.11
N SER A 235 23.73 17.88 -7.96
CA SER A 235 24.97 18.31 -7.29
C SER A 235 25.01 19.78 -6.87
N GLN A 236 23.87 20.46 -6.72
CA GLN A 236 23.83 21.86 -6.25
C GLN A 236 23.81 21.96 -4.73
N PHE A 237 22.95 21.17 -4.07
CA PHE A 237 22.83 21.12 -2.62
C PHE A 237 22.97 19.67 -2.14
N SER A 238 23.98 19.42 -1.31
CA SER A 238 24.29 18.05 -0.88
C SER A 238 23.17 17.42 -0.06
N GLY A 239 22.67 16.27 -0.49
CA GLY A 239 21.63 15.54 0.21
C GLY A 239 20.21 16.08 0.03
N VAL A 240 20.01 17.17 -0.71
CA VAL A 240 18.67 17.76 -0.98
C VAL A 240 17.97 17.01 -2.10
N SER A 241 18.66 16.80 -3.23
CA SER A 241 18.08 16.13 -4.41
C SER A 241 18.39 14.63 -4.44
N ASP A 242 17.44 13.85 -4.98
CA ASP A 242 17.63 12.43 -5.36
C ASP A 242 18.45 12.24 -6.65
N GLY A 243 18.79 13.34 -7.34
CA GLY A 243 19.49 13.36 -8.63
C GLY A 243 18.58 13.21 -9.85
N TYR A 244 17.28 13.10 -9.66
CA TYR A 244 16.24 12.98 -10.71
C TYR A 244 15.27 14.17 -10.72
N GLY A 245 15.57 15.22 -9.93
CA GLY A 245 14.75 16.43 -9.86
C GLY A 245 13.72 16.43 -8.74
N ASN A 246 13.81 15.50 -7.79
CA ASN A 246 12.93 15.44 -6.62
C ASN A 246 13.75 15.55 -5.31
N ALA A 247 13.04 15.72 -4.20
CA ALA A 247 13.65 15.66 -2.89
C ALA A 247 14.21 14.26 -2.59
N SER A 248 15.40 14.19 -1.96
CA SER A 248 15.86 12.94 -1.35
C SER A 248 14.93 12.54 -0.19
N SER A 249 14.93 11.26 0.18
CA SER A 249 14.08 10.77 1.28
C SER A 249 14.37 11.47 2.62
N THR A 250 15.63 11.82 2.88
CA THR A 250 16.04 12.57 4.08
C THR A 250 15.62 14.03 4.05
N PHE A 251 15.67 14.65 2.88
CA PHE A 251 15.20 16.03 2.71
C PHE A 251 13.67 16.11 2.68
N GLN A 252 12.98 15.09 2.15
CA GLN A 252 11.53 15.00 2.23
C GLN A 252 11.03 15.04 3.68
N ALA A 253 11.69 14.33 4.59
CA ALA A 253 11.36 14.39 6.01
C ALA A 253 11.55 15.81 6.61
N ARG A 254 12.50 16.62 6.08
CA ARG A 254 12.66 18.05 6.44
C ARG A 254 11.50 18.89 5.89
N LEU A 255 11.09 18.64 4.65
CA LEU A 255 9.94 19.34 4.06
C LEU A 255 8.66 19.09 4.83
N ASP A 256 8.44 17.86 5.28
CA ASP A 256 7.27 17.47 6.05
C ASP A 256 7.25 18.09 7.45
N ALA A 257 8.42 18.15 8.11
CA ALA A 257 8.59 18.77 9.42
C ALA A 257 8.64 20.31 9.38
N GLY A 258 9.11 20.89 8.26
CA GLY A 258 9.41 22.30 8.12
C GLY A 258 10.81 22.70 8.62
N PRO A 259 11.22 23.97 8.46
CA PRO A 259 12.50 24.48 8.97
C PRO A 259 12.50 24.42 10.51
N ARG A 260 13.67 24.16 11.11
CA ARG A 260 13.84 24.05 12.57
C ARG A 260 13.65 25.37 13.30
N THR A 261 13.95 26.47 12.62
CA THR A 261 13.81 27.81 13.19
C THR A 261 12.98 28.70 12.27
N GLN A 262 12.18 29.56 12.86
CA GLN A 262 11.39 30.57 12.16
C GLN A 262 12.26 31.51 11.33
N GLU A 263 13.48 31.82 11.80
CA GLU A 263 14.43 32.65 11.06
C GLU A 263 14.74 32.17 9.63
N CYS A 264 14.65 30.86 9.37
CA CYS A 264 14.85 30.34 8.02
C CYS A 264 13.69 30.73 7.08
N LEU A 265 12.48 30.79 7.60
CA LEU A 265 11.31 31.26 6.84
C LEU A 265 11.34 32.77 6.67
N GLU A 266 11.74 33.53 7.72
CA GLU A 266 11.97 34.96 7.65
C GLU A 266 12.99 35.31 6.57
N ALA A 267 14.15 34.66 6.57
CA ALA A 267 15.20 34.86 5.59
C ALA A 267 14.74 34.52 4.14
N ALA A 268 13.96 33.48 3.95
CA ALA A 268 13.38 33.15 2.67
C ALA A 268 12.44 34.27 2.16
N MET A 269 11.54 34.74 3.02
CA MET A 269 10.57 35.80 2.70
C MET A 269 11.24 37.14 2.45
N GLU A 270 12.24 37.53 3.25
CA GLU A 270 13.01 38.74 3.04
C GLU A 270 13.81 38.72 1.73
N ALA A 271 14.50 37.60 1.43
CA ALA A 271 15.23 37.45 0.18
C ALA A 271 14.29 37.55 -1.05
N LEU A 272 13.12 36.91 -1.00
CA LEU A 272 12.08 37.01 -2.03
C LEU A 272 11.52 38.43 -2.14
N SER A 273 11.46 39.17 -1.03
CA SER A 273 11.06 40.59 -1.03
C SER A 273 12.17 41.55 -1.56
N GLY A 274 13.34 41.02 -1.97
CA GLY A 274 14.40 41.76 -2.62
C GLY A 274 15.57 42.14 -1.72
N VAL A 275 15.57 41.74 -0.44
CA VAL A 275 16.71 41.94 0.46
C VAL A 275 17.86 41.03 0.04
N ASN A 276 18.98 41.61 -0.38
CA ASN A 276 20.15 40.85 -0.86
C ASN A 276 21.44 41.36 -0.20
N ASN A 277 22.11 40.53 0.58
CA ASN A 277 23.32 40.83 1.33
C ASN A 277 24.62 40.28 0.72
N ILE A 278 24.52 39.61 -0.46
CA ILE A 278 25.69 39.01 -1.15
C ILE A 278 25.86 39.49 -2.60
N GLY A 279 25.09 40.49 -3.03
CA GLY A 279 25.15 40.97 -4.43
C GLY A 279 24.80 39.85 -5.43
N SER A 280 25.69 39.60 -6.42
CA SER A 280 25.46 38.65 -7.50
C SER A 280 26.12 37.29 -7.30
N TYR A 281 26.64 36.98 -6.14
CA TYR A 281 27.27 35.68 -5.88
C TYR A 281 26.29 34.53 -6.01
N THR A 282 26.73 33.44 -6.65
CA THR A 282 25.93 32.25 -6.94
C THR A 282 26.47 30.98 -6.28
N SER A 283 27.54 31.09 -5.53
CA SER A 283 28.23 29.97 -4.91
C SER A 283 28.62 30.28 -3.48
N PHE A 284 28.67 29.25 -2.64
CA PHE A 284 29.20 29.35 -1.30
C PHE A 284 29.93 28.06 -0.90
N ARG A 285 30.81 28.20 0.10
CA ARG A 285 31.52 27.06 0.69
C ARG A 285 31.89 27.38 2.14
N SER A 286 32.07 26.35 2.97
CA SER A 286 32.60 26.55 4.32
C SER A 286 33.96 27.21 4.29
N VAL A 287 34.20 28.19 5.17
CA VAL A 287 35.47 28.90 5.31
C VAL A 287 36.64 27.96 5.61
N SER A 288 36.39 26.81 6.26
CA SER A 288 37.41 25.82 6.61
C SER A 288 38.04 25.08 5.44
N ILE A 289 37.35 25.05 4.28
CA ILE A 289 37.79 24.37 3.06
C ILE A 289 37.85 25.29 1.83
N ALA A 290 37.70 26.58 2.04
CA ALA A 290 37.72 27.58 0.98
C ALA A 290 39.13 27.78 0.41
N ASN A 291 39.25 27.86 -0.91
CA ASN A 291 40.46 28.26 -1.60
C ASN A 291 40.32 29.71 -2.07
N TYR A 292 40.72 30.65 -1.24
CA TYR A 292 40.52 32.07 -1.48
C TYR A 292 41.24 32.59 -2.73
N ASP A 293 42.37 31.98 -3.10
CA ASP A 293 43.14 32.36 -4.30
C ASP A 293 42.39 32.05 -5.60
N ALA A 294 41.39 31.20 -5.54
CA ALA A 294 40.56 30.83 -6.69
C ALA A 294 39.38 31.81 -6.93
N TYR A 295 39.11 32.73 -6.01
CA TYR A 295 37.96 33.62 -6.10
C TYR A 295 38.39 35.02 -6.59
N SER A 296 37.72 35.51 -7.62
CA SER A 296 37.94 36.87 -8.14
C SER A 296 37.46 37.95 -7.14
N SER A 297 36.38 37.65 -6.42
CA SER A 297 35.85 38.43 -5.31
C SER A 297 35.03 37.51 -4.42
N PHE A 298 34.91 37.84 -3.15
CA PHE A 298 34.13 37.07 -2.20
C PHE A 298 33.73 37.92 -0.98
N THR A 299 32.75 37.43 -0.23
CA THR A 299 32.39 37.92 1.10
C THR A 299 32.29 36.76 2.07
N ILE A 300 32.61 37.02 3.35
CA ILE A 300 32.48 36.00 4.41
C ILE A 300 31.35 36.43 5.33
N ILE A 301 30.39 35.51 5.53
CA ILE A 301 29.28 35.69 6.47
C ILE A 301 29.18 34.41 7.29
N GLY A 302 29.32 34.52 8.61
CA GLY A 302 29.35 33.34 9.48
C GLY A 302 30.45 32.36 9.11
N GLY A 303 30.11 31.10 9.02
CA GLY A 303 31.00 29.99 8.61
C GLY A 303 31.17 29.80 7.11
N HIS A 304 30.61 30.67 6.26
CA HIS A 304 30.60 30.52 4.81
C HIS A 304 31.30 31.68 4.08
N VAL A 305 31.99 31.35 2.99
CA VAL A 305 32.46 32.30 1.97
C VAL A 305 31.53 32.22 0.75
N PHE A 306 31.06 33.37 0.31
CA PHE A 306 30.20 33.55 -0.86
C PHE A 306 30.98 34.17 -2.01
N TYR A 307 30.89 33.67 -3.25
CA TYR A 307 31.69 34.05 -4.41
C TYR A 307 30.97 33.83 -5.74
#